data_d79b2e69f16fd99b4d15398649273c39
#
_entry.id   d79b2e69f16fd99b4d15398649273c39
#
_cell.length_a   1.000
_cell.length_b   1.000
_cell.length_c   1.000
_cell.angle_alpha   90.00
_cell.angle_beta   90.00
_cell.angle_gamma   90.00
#
_symmetry.space_group_name_H-M   'P 1'
#
loop_
_entity.id
_entity.type
_entity.pdbx_description
1 polymer ?
#
loop_
_entity_poly.entity_id
_entity_poly.type
_entity_poly.pdbx_seq_one_letter_code
_entity_poly.pdbx_strand_id
1 'polypeptide(L)'
;MKTYIYRGGFPIVEKSGVGKAIEHQEKMLNAVEAPRAARWKEATVVHMNTVFPDSVIAAFIAKMQKKKVIYYGHSTMEDFKNSFIGSNLAAPIFKKWICFCYNLGDVVVTPTEYSRKLLEGYGLKRKICSITNGVDTEFFKPDPEGRIRFRAKYQLTEEQKVVISVGHLIGRKGILDFLELARMMPKVQFIWFGGGNESLVTAEIKEAISKKPDNVLFAGFVKSDELRDAYCGADVFSFMSYEETEGIVVLEALACEIPTIVRNIPVYEGWLEDEKQVYKAETIKEFQEKITAIFSQDVRLMKKEERKIACNKSLGKVGERLLRLYSEME
;
A
#
# COMPACT_ATOMS: atom_id res chain seq x y z
N MET A 1 -8.15 -19.20 19.00
CA MET A 1 -6.85 -18.62 19.46
C MET A 1 -7.03 -17.18 19.96
N LYS A 2 -6.25 -16.71 20.98
CA LYS A 2 -6.20 -15.29 21.40
C LYS A 2 -5.01 -14.61 20.72
N THR A 3 -5.26 -13.56 19.92
CA THR A 3 -4.26 -12.91 19.08
C THR A 3 -3.66 -11.68 19.75
N TYR A 4 -2.35 -11.58 19.71
CA TYR A 4 -1.59 -10.38 20.08
C TYR A 4 -0.82 -9.83 18.87
N ILE A 5 -1.03 -8.57 18.50
CA ILE A 5 -0.28 -7.91 17.45
C ILE A 5 0.92 -7.23 18.10
N TYR A 6 2.13 -7.72 17.78
CA TYR A 6 3.36 -7.13 18.27
C TYR A 6 3.64 -5.82 17.51
N ARG A 7 3.84 -4.74 18.23
CA ARG A 7 4.04 -3.39 17.69
C ARG A 7 5.49 -2.89 17.81
N GLY A 8 6.46 -3.79 17.92
CA GLY A 8 7.86 -3.42 17.91
C GLY A 8 8.25 -2.70 16.62
N GLY A 9 9.03 -1.62 16.74
CA GLY A 9 9.41 -0.80 15.60
C GLY A 9 8.26 0.04 14.97
N PHE A 10 7.03 -0.02 15.52
CA PHE A 10 5.88 0.71 14.96
C PHE A 10 6.12 2.20 14.73
N PRO A 11 6.74 2.98 15.63
CA PRO A 11 7.01 4.41 15.40
C PRO A 11 7.86 4.69 14.15
N ILE A 12 8.68 3.73 13.72
CA ILE A 12 9.52 3.85 12.51
C ILE A 12 8.68 3.64 11.24
N VAL A 13 7.67 2.75 11.30
CA VAL A 13 6.85 2.35 10.15
C VAL A 13 5.46 2.96 10.13
N GLU A 14 5.06 3.69 11.16
CA GLU A 14 3.72 4.26 11.34
C GLU A 14 3.21 4.99 10.09
N LYS A 15 4.07 5.81 9.48
CA LYS A 15 3.75 6.58 8.25
C LYS A 15 4.04 5.81 6.96
N SER A 16 4.00 4.48 6.99
CA SER A 16 4.26 3.63 5.83
C SER A 16 3.14 2.64 5.58
N GLY A 17 3.21 1.92 4.45
CA GLY A 17 2.29 0.81 4.14
C GLY A 17 2.28 -0.28 5.20
N VAL A 18 3.42 -0.54 5.87
CA VAL A 18 3.51 -1.52 6.98
C VAL A 18 2.73 -1.03 8.19
N GLY A 19 2.87 0.24 8.56
CA GLY A 19 2.08 0.84 9.65
C GLY A 19 0.58 0.74 9.38
N LYS A 20 0.16 1.07 8.17
CA LYS A 20 -1.23 0.94 7.72
C LYS A 20 -1.71 -0.51 7.78
N ALA A 21 -0.90 -1.47 7.36
CA ALA A 21 -1.24 -2.90 7.43
C ALA A 21 -1.43 -3.37 8.88
N ILE A 22 -0.62 -2.89 9.83
CA ILE A 22 -0.79 -3.19 11.26
C ILE A 22 -2.12 -2.65 11.79
N GLU A 23 -2.48 -1.41 11.44
CA GLU A 23 -3.79 -0.83 11.80
C GLU A 23 -4.95 -1.65 11.19
N HIS A 24 -4.80 -2.08 9.94
CA HIS A 24 -5.79 -2.91 9.28
C HIS A 24 -5.96 -4.26 9.98
N GLN A 25 -4.87 -4.91 10.43
CA GLN A 25 -4.98 -6.16 11.19
C GLN A 25 -5.82 -6.00 12.47
N GLU A 26 -5.68 -4.87 13.18
CA GLU A 26 -6.51 -4.60 14.35
C GLU A 26 -7.98 -4.43 13.98
N LYS A 27 -8.26 -3.67 12.93
CA LYS A 27 -9.62 -3.48 12.42
C LYS A 27 -10.23 -4.78 11.89
N MET A 28 -9.44 -5.62 11.19
CA MET A 28 -9.87 -6.95 10.71
C MET A 28 -10.32 -7.82 11.87
N LEU A 29 -9.50 -7.94 12.92
CA LEU A 29 -9.80 -8.75 14.09
C LEU A 29 -11.04 -8.24 14.85
N ASN A 30 -11.21 -6.91 14.92
CA ASN A 30 -12.41 -6.32 15.52
C ASN A 30 -13.66 -6.59 14.66
N ALA A 31 -13.56 -6.48 13.34
CA ALA A 31 -14.70 -6.69 12.42
C ALA A 31 -15.27 -8.10 12.44
N VAL A 32 -14.46 -9.09 12.84
CA VAL A 32 -14.87 -10.50 12.96
C VAL A 32 -14.95 -10.96 14.43
N GLU A 33 -14.92 -10.02 15.37
CA GLU A 33 -14.99 -10.29 16.81
C GLU A 33 -13.98 -11.36 17.30
N ALA A 34 -12.80 -11.39 16.66
CA ALA A 34 -11.77 -12.36 16.96
C ALA A 34 -11.24 -12.18 18.40
N PRO A 35 -11.04 -13.27 19.16
CA PRO A 35 -10.49 -13.17 20.51
C PRO A 35 -9.12 -12.50 20.50
N ARG A 36 -9.00 -11.38 21.23
CA ARG A 36 -7.75 -10.61 21.36
C ARG A 36 -7.13 -10.80 22.73
N ALA A 37 -5.82 -10.85 22.78
CA ALA A 37 -5.06 -10.80 24.00
C ALA A 37 -4.70 -9.33 24.31
N ALA A 38 -5.12 -8.82 25.46
CA ALA A 38 -4.75 -7.48 25.91
C ALA A 38 -3.26 -7.41 26.27
N ARG A 39 -2.69 -8.50 26.73
CA ARG A 39 -1.30 -8.62 27.17
C ARG A 39 -0.62 -9.82 26.51
N TRP A 40 0.67 -9.71 26.27
CA TRP A 40 1.51 -10.78 25.72
C TRP A 40 1.30 -12.15 26.37
N LYS A 41 1.18 -12.19 27.71
CA LYS A 41 1.01 -13.44 28.46
C LYS A 41 -0.25 -14.21 28.09
N GLU A 42 -1.30 -13.53 27.67
CA GLU A 42 -2.61 -14.11 27.34
C GLU A 42 -2.66 -14.64 25.90
N ALA A 43 -1.71 -14.26 25.08
CA ALA A 43 -1.69 -14.61 23.67
C ALA A 43 -1.36 -16.09 23.46
N THR A 44 -2.10 -16.71 22.55
CA THR A 44 -1.78 -18.03 21.99
C THR A 44 -1.19 -17.93 20.60
N VAL A 45 -1.50 -16.83 19.87
CA VAL A 45 -0.94 -16.48 18.57
C VAL A 45 -0.40 -15.06 18.61
N VAL A 46 0.75 -14.83 17.97
CA VAL A 46 1.39 -13.51 17.87
C VAL A 46 1.64 -13.16 16.42
N HIS A 47 1.24 -11.95 16.03
CA HIS A 47 1.55 -11.37 14.72
C HIS A 47 2.84 -10.57 14.80
N MET A 48 3.80 -10.90 13.95
CA MET A 48 5.03 -10.15 13.73
C MET A 48 4.96 -9.41 12.39
N ASN A 49 5.15 -8.10 12.41
CA ASN A 49 4.94 -7.24 11.24
C ASN A 49 6.19 -6.56 10.72
N THR A 50 7.25 -6.52 11.53
CA THR A 50 8.50 -5.85 11.14
C THR A 50 9.67 -6.83 11.22
N VAL A 51 10.75 -6.48 10.51
CA VAL A 51 11.98 -7.27 10.47
C VAL A 51 13.10 -6.65 11.31
N PHE A 52 12.74 -5.81 12.28
CA PHE A 52 13.69 -5.20 13.21
C PHE A 52 14.19 -6.20 14.26
N PRO A 53 15.34 -5.94 14.88
CA PRO A 53 15.93 -6.84 15.88
C PRO A 53 15.00 -7.16 17.06
N ASP A 54 14.20 -6.20 17.50
CA ASP A 54 13.22 -6.37 18.58
C ASP A 54 12.11 -7.37 18.19
N SER A 55 11.65 -7.36 16.93
CA SER A 55 10.70 -8.33 16.41
C SER A 55 11.29 -9.74 16.34
N VAL A 56 12.58 -9.85 16.00
CA VAL A 56 13.29 -11.13 16.03
C VAL A 56 13.33 -11.69 17.45
N ILE A 57 13.71 -10.87 18.42
CA ILE A 57 13.75 -11.26 19.85
C ILE A 57 12.35 -11.68 20.32
N ALA A 58 11.33 -10.90 20.00
CA ALA A 58 9.94 -11.22 20.36
C ALA A 58 9.46 -12.53 19.74
N ALA A 59 9.82 -12.81 18.47
CA ALA A 59 9.50 -14.07 17.80
C ALA A 59 10.17 -15.27 18.50
N PHE A 60 11.43 -15.17 18.90
CA PHE A 60 12.10 -16.20 19.69
C PHE A 60 11.42 -16.44 21.04
N ILE A 61 11.09 -15.37 21.77
CA ILE A 61 10.37 -15.48 23.06
C ILE A 61 9.01 -16.14 22.85
N ALA A 62 8.26 -15.78 21.81
CA ALA A 62 6.98 -16.42 21.48
C ALA A 62 7.14 -17.92 21.28
N LYS A 63 8.15 -18.34 20.52
CA LYS A 63 8.42 -19.77 20.28
C LYS A 63 8.83 -20.51 21.55
N MET A 64 9.68 -19.94 22.38
CA MET A 64 10.04 -20.52 23.70
C MET A 64 8.80 -20.70 24.59
N GLN A 65 7.83 -19.80 24.50
CA GLN A 65 6.55 -19.86 25.22
C GLN A 65 5.50 -20.71 24.50
N LYS A 66 5.87 -21.45 23.46
CA LYS A 66 4.98 -22.32 22.64
C LYS A 66 3.79 -21.58 22.04
N LYS A 67 3.91 -20.26 21.80
CA LYS A 67 2.92 -19.47 21.07
C LYS A 67 3.10 -19.70 19.58
N LYS A 68 1.99 -19.71 18.83
CA LYS A 68 2.04 -19.69 17.36
C LYS A 68 2.50 -18.30 16.88
N VAL A 69 3.33 -18.26 15.86
CA VAL A 69 3.86 -17.02 15.29
C VAL A 69 3.41 -16.91 13.83
N ILE A 70 2.63 -15.89 13.51
CA ILE A 70 2.35 -15.50 12.13
C ILE A 70 3.30 -14.35 11.81
N TYR A 71 4.20 -14.56 10.86
CA TYR A 71 5.09 -13.51 10.40
C TYR A 71 4.54 -12.89 9.11
N TYR A 72 4.28 -11.57 9.13
CA TYR A 72 3.80 -10.87 7.95
C TYR A 72 4.97 -10.44 7.06
N GLY A 73 4.99 -10.98 5.84
CA GLY A 73 5.99 -10.71 4.82
C GLY A 73 5.65 -9.44 4.03
N HIS A 74 5.74 -8.29 4.69
CA HIS A 74 5.49 -6.99 4.07
C HIS A 74 6.61 -6.53 3.15
N SER A 75 7.82 -7.06 3.33
CA SER A 75 9.01 -6.63 2.58
C SER A 75 9.55 -7.76 1.70
N THR A 76 9.99 -7.40 0.51
CA THR A 76 10.74 -8.25 -0.42
C THR A 76 12.06 -7.59 -0.77
N MET A 77 12.97 -8.32 -1.39
CA MET A 77 14.22 -7.74 -1.91
C MET A 77 13.91 -6.73 -3.02
N GLU A 78 12.92 -7.05 -3.85
CA GLU A 78 12.48 -6.24 -4.99
C GLU A 78 11.92 -4.90 -4.50
N ASP A 79 11.04 -4.91 -3.50
CA ASP A 79 10.48 -3.70 -2.88
C ASP A 79 11.54 -2.85 -2.16
N PHE A 80 12.60 -3.47 -1.63
CA PHE A 80 13.70 -2.79 -0.98
C PHE A 80 14.63 -2.06 -1.96
N LYS A 81 14.81 -2.60 -3.17
CA LYS A 81 15.60 -1.96 -4.22
C LYS A 81 15.02 -0.62 -4.63
N ASN A 82 15.88 0.32 -5.03
CA ASN A 82 15.50 1.66 -5.50
C ASN A 82 14.66 2.47 -4.48
N SER A 83 14.70 2.09 -3.18
CA SER A 83 13.97 2.78 -2.13
C SER A 83 14.77 3.89 -1.45
N PHE A 84 16.10 3.77 -1.37
CA PHE A 84 16.98 4.78 -0.78
C PHE A 84 18.44 4.59 -1.22
N ILE A 85 19.29 5.53 -0.86
CA ILE A 85 20.71 5.51 -1.22
C ILE A 85 21.38 4.23 -0.68
N GLY A 86 22.00 3.44 -1.57
CA GLY A 86 22.69 2.19 -1.23
C GLY A 86 21.79 0.95 -1.11
N SER A 87 20.46 1.09 -1.27
CA SER A 87 19.53 -0.04 -1.16
C SER A 87 19.83 -1.16 -2.14
N ASN A 88 20.25 -0.85 -3.36
CA ASN A 88 20.58 -1.85 -4.38
C ASN A 88 21.78 -2.71 -3.98
N LEU A 89 22.79 -2.12 -3.36
CA LEU A 89 23.97 -2.84 -2.86
C LEU A 89 23.61 -3.70 -1.63
N ALA A 90 22.77 -3.19 -0.76
CA ALA A 90 22.33 -3.88 0.46
C ALA A 90 21.27 -4.96 0.20
N ALA A 91 20.58 -4.95 -0.95
CA ALA A 91 19.45 -5.83 -1.23
C ALA A 91 19.73 -7.34 -1.07
N PRO A 92 20.88 -7.90 -1.49
CA PRO A 92 21.18 -9.33 -1.29
C PRO A 92 21.33 -9.68 0.20
N ILE A 93 21.89 -8.79 1.01
CA ILE A 93 22.04 -8.95 2.46
C ILE A 93 20.68 -8.85 3.11
N PHE A 94 19.88 -7.87 2.71
CA PHE A 94 18.51 -7.69 3.17
C PHE A 94 17.65 -8.92 2.88
N LYS A 95 17.78 -9.51 1.68
CA LYS A 95 17.09 -10.78 1.34
C LYS A 95 17.40 -11.88 2.35
N LYS A 96 18.68 -12.09 2.69
CA LYS A 96 19.09 -13.10 3.68
C LYS A 96 18.50 -12.80 5.06
N TRP A 97 18.49 -11.54 5.44
CA TRP A 97 17.93 -11.08 6.71
C TRP A 97 16.44 -11.34 6.81
N ILE A 98 15.64 -10.95 5.81
CA ILE A 98 14.20 -11.19 5.83
C ILE A 98 13.88 -12.69 5.76
N CYS A 99 14.64 -13.49 5.03
CA CYS A 99 14.52 -14.95 5.05
C CYS A 99 14.73 -15.52 6.45
N PHE A 100 15.72 -15.03 7.16
CA PHE A 100 15.94 -15.42 8.56
C PHE A 100 14.74 -15.04 9.44
N CYS A 101 14.28 -13.78 9.37
CA CYS A 101 13.14 -13.30 10.13
C CYS A 101 11.87 -14.12 9.86
N TYR A 102 11.52 -14.30 8.58
CA TYR A 102 10.29 -14.99 8.18
C TYR A 102 10.31 -16.48 8.55
N ASN A 103 11.47 -17.13 8.55
CA ASN A 103 11.61 -18.51 9.02
C ASN A 103 11.37 -18.68 10.52
N LEU A 104 11.30 -17.59 11.31
CA LEU A 104 10.88 -17.64 12.72
C LEU A 104 9.36 -17.83 12.86
N GLY A 105 8.57 -17.47 11.84
CA GLY A 105 7.14 -17.75 11.83
C GLY A 105 6.82 -19.24 11.77
N ASP A 106 5.64 -19.64 12.24
CA ASP A 106 5.05 -20.94 11.94
C ASP A 106 4.37 -20.90 10.56
N VAL A 107 3.81 -19.74 10.22
CA VAL A 107 3.27 -19.39 8.91
C VAL A 107 3.76 -17.99 8.53
N VAL A 108 4.01 -17.77 7.24
CA VAL A 108 4.27 -16.46 6.67
C VAL A 108 3.04 -16.00 5.90
N VAL A 109 2.54 -14.80 6.19
CA VAL A 109 1.45 -14.18 5.45
C VAL A 109 2.00 -13.02 4.64
N THR A 110 1.67 -12.96 3.36
CA THR A 110 2.06 -11.87 2.45
C THR A 110 0.84 -11.40 1.66
N PRO A 111 0.78 -10.13 1.19
CA PRO A 111 -0.50 -9.57 0.76
C PRO A 111 -0.99 -10.05 -0.60
N THR A 112 -0.12 -10.54 -1.50
CA THR A 112 -0.49 -10.93 -2.86
C THR A 112 0.14 -12.26 -3.29
N GLU A 113 -0.43 -12.88 -4.32
CA GLU A 113 0.15 -14.07 -4.95
C GLU A 113 1.53 -13.78 -5.58
N TYR A 114 1.73 -12.55 -6.06
CA TYR A 114 3.03 -12.11 -6.54
C TYR A 114 4.08 -12.15 -5.44
N SER A 115 3.83 -11.47 -4.31
CA SER A 115 4.76 -11.49 -3.18
C SER A 115 4.93 -12.89 -2.57
N ARG A 116 3.88 -13.75 -2.60
CA ARG A 116 3.98 -15.14 -2.20
C ARG A 116 4.99 -15.89 -3.06
N LYS A 117 4.87 -15.80 -4.40
CA LYS A 117 5.81 -16.45 -5.35
C LYS A 117 7.24 -15.95 -5.18
N LEU A 118 7.44 -14.64 -4.94
CA LEU A 118 8.77 -14.09 -4.64
C LEU A 118 9.37 -14.72 -3.39
N LEU A 119 8.62 -14.78 -2.30
CA LEU A 119 9.09 -15.35 -1.04
C LEU A 119 9.33 -16.87 -1.14
N GLU A 120 8.52 -17.59 -1.89
CA GLU A 120 8.78 -19.01 -2.21
C GLU A 120 10.11 -19.17 -2.98
N GLY A 121 10.36 -18.30 -3.96
CA GLY A 121 11.64 -18.26 -4.70
C GLY A 121 12.86 -17.88 -3.85
N TYR A 122 12.67 -17.39 -2.62
CA TYR A 122 13.76 -17.16 -1.67
C TYR A 122 14.15 -18.42 -0.89
N GLY A 123 13.37 -19.50 -1.00
CA GLY A 123 13.65 -20.75 -0.31
C GLY A 123 13.27 -20.75 1.17
N LEU A 124 12.21 -20.03 1.54
CA LEU A 124 11.65 -20.10 2.88
C LEU A 124 11.16 -21.51 3.21
N LYS A 125 11.40 -21.95 4.45
CA LYS A 125 11.04 -23.30 4.92
C LYS A 125 9.64 -23.37 5.55
N ARG A 126 8.89 -22.27 5.53
CA ARG A 126 7.58 -22.13 6.17
C ARG A 126 6.48 -22.09 5.11
N LYS A 127 5.27 -22.53 5.50
CA LYS A 127 4.07 -22.31 4.68
C LYS A 127 3.90 -20.80 4.45
N ILE A 128 3.71 -20.40 3.19
CA ILE A 128 3.47 -19.01 2.81
C ILE A 128 2.03 -18.91 2.31
N CYS A 129 1.25 -18.02 2.89
CA CYS A 129 -0.14 -17.76 2.51
C CYS A 129 -0.29 -16.34 1.97
N SER A 130 -1.10 -16.19 0.92
CA SER A 130 -1.49 -14.87 0.41
C SER A 130 -2.79 -14.42 1.07
N ILE A 131 -2.72 -13.38 1.91
CA ILE A 131 -3.87 -12.72 2.52
C ILE A 131 -3.65 -11.21 2.40
N THR A 132 -4.50 -10.53 1.65
CA THR A 132 -4.44 -9.08 1.40
C THR A 132 -4.45 -8.28 2.71
N ASN A 133 -3.82 -7.10 2.71
CA ASN A 133 -3.93 -6.15 3.82
C ASN A 133 -5.34 -5.53 3.91
N GLY A 134 -6.15 -5.69 2.87
CA GLY A 134 -7.53 -5.23 2.84
C GLY A 134 -7.69 -3.72 2.81
N VAL A 135 -8.92 -3.29 2.79
CA VAL A 135 -9.31 -1.88 2.83
C VAL A 135 -10.58 -1.68 3.67
N ASP A 136 -10.62 -0.57 4.41
CA ASP A 136 -11.78 -0.16 5.17
C ASP A 136 -12.83 0.48 4.23
N THR A 137 -13.72 -0.35 3.67
CA THR A 137 -14.72 0.08 2.69
C THR A 137 -15.88 0.87 3.29
N GLU A 138 -16.01 0.92 4.61
CA GLU A 138 -16.96 1.79 5.28
C GLU A 138 -16.41 3.20 5.43
N PHE A 139 -15.10 3.31 5.60
CA PHE A 139 -14.40 4.58 5.66
C PHE A 139 -14.06 5.13 4.27
N PHE A 140 -13.42 4.34 3.41
CA PHE A 140 -13.13 4.69 2.02
C PHE A 140 -14.32 4.31 1.15
N LYS A 141 -15.10 5.31 0.79
CA LYS A 141 -16.28 5.20 -0.10
C LYS A 141 -16.54 6.54 -0.76
N PRO A 142 -17.30 6.59 -1.85
CA PRO A 142 -17.71 7.84 -2.47
C PRO A 142 -18.36 8.78 -1.46
N ASP A 143 -17.87 10.02 -1.40
CA ASP A 143 -18.35 11.07 -0.51
C ASP A 143 -18.40 12.41 -1.27
N PRO A 144 -19.59 12.89 -1.69
CA PRO A 144 -19.73 14.18 -2.36
C PRO A 144 -19.25 15.35 -1.51
N GLU A 145 -19.46 15.30 -0.20
CA GLU A 145 -18.97 16.32 0.72
C GLU A 145 -17.44 16.32 0.81
N GLY A 146 -16.82 15.12 0.69
CA GLY A 146 -15.37 14.96 0.59
C GLY A 146 -14.79 15.71 -0.60
N ARG A 147 -15.49 15.67 -1.76
CA ARG A 147 -15.09 16.47 -2.93
C ARG A 147 -15.08 17.97 -2.64
N ILE A 148 -16.12 18.46 -2.00
CA ILE A 148 -16.24 19.89 -1.65
C ILE A 148 -15.11 20.29 -0.69
N ARG A 149 -14.89 19.52 0.38
CA ARG A 149 -13.82 19.79 1.34
C ARG A 149 -12.44 19.78 0.70
N PHE A 150 -12.15 18.80 -0.13
CA PHE A 150 -10.87 18.68 -0.83
C PHE A 150 -10.61 19.88 -1.74
N ARG A 151 -11.59 20.22 -2.61
CA ARG A 151 -11.44 21.32 -3.56
C ARG A 151 -11.31 22.66 -2.87
N ALA A 152 -12.08 22.89 -1.81
CA ALA A 152 -11.97 24.10 -0.99
C ALA A 152 -10.59 24.21 -0.32
N LYS A 153 -10.08 23.11 0.27
CA LYS A 153 -8.79 23.09 0.96
C LYS A 153 -7.62 23.42 0.02
N TYR A 154 -7.65 22.88 -1.18
CA TYR A 154 -6.59 23.06 -2.16
C TYR A 154 -6.86 24.20 -3.16
N GLN A 155 -7.89 25.02 -2.93
CA GLN A 155 -8.28 26.20 -3.73
C GLN A 155 -8.49 25.85 -5.21
N LEU A 156 -9.13 24.71 -5.45
CA LEU A 156 -9.42 24.17 -6.78
C LEU A 156 -10.83 24.58 -7.23
N THR A 157 -10.98 25.01 -8.48
CA THR A 157 -12.31 25.23 -9.07
C THR A 157 -12.95 23.92 -9.52
N GLU A 158 -14.28 23.92 -9.77
CA GLU A 158 -14.97 22.70 -10.21
C GLU A 158 -14.52 22.22 -11.60
N GLU A 159 -14.11 23.13 -12.48
CA GLU A 159 -13.66 22.86 -13.84
C GLU A 159 -12.21 22.38 -13.89
N GLN A 160 -11.42 22.70 -12.87
CA GLN A 160 -10.01 22.36 -12.83
C GLN A 160 -9.82 20.84 -12.74
N LYS A 161 -9.10 20.27 -13.70
CA LYS A 161 -8.76 18.85 -13.70
C LYS A 161 -7.65 18.55 -12.72
N VAL A 162 -7.82 17.49 -11.93
CA VAL A 162 -6.91 17.15 -10.83
C VAL A 162 -6.47 15.69 -10.91
N VAL A 163 -5.18 15.46 -10.94
CA VAL A 163 -4.54 14.13 -10.84
C VAL A 163 -3.84 14.04 -9.50
N ILE A 164 -4.09 12.97 -8.75
CA ILE A 164 -3.42 12.70 -7.49
C ILE A 164 -2.56 11.44 -7.54
N SER A 165 -1.53 11.40 -6.71
CA SER A 165 -0.75 10.20 -6.39
C SER A 165 -0.44 10.13 -4.90
N VAL A 166 -0.15 8.92 -4.40
CA VAL A 166 0.13 8.69 -2.98
C VAL A 166 1.35 7.79 -2.82
N GLY A 167 2.33 8.25 -2.05
CA GLY A 167 3.52 7.43 -1.78
C GLY A 167 4.66 8.19 -1.09
N HIS A 168 5.68 7.45 -0.70
CA HIS A 168 6.94 8.06 -0.25
C HIS A 168 7.66 8.73 -1.42
N LEU A 169 8.46 9.76 -1.13
CA LEU A 169 9.30 10.46 -2.11
C LEU A 169 10.56 9.64 -2.42
N ILE A 170 10.37 8.51 -3.08
CA ILE A 170 11.43 7.57 -3.49
C ILE A 170 11.27 7.18 -4.96
N GLY A 171 12.39 6.87 -5.63
CA GLY A 171 12.40 6.59 -7.08
C GLY A 171 11.44 5.46 -7.46
N ARG A 172 11.38 4.40 -6.67
CA ARG A 172 10.49 3.26 -6.89
C ARG A 172 9.01 3.63 -6.99
N LYS A 173 8.57 4.70 -6.31
CA LYS A 173 7.16 5.16 -6.35
C LYS A 173 6.82 5.98 -7.60
N GLY A 174 7.78 6.21 -8.51
CA GLY A 174 7.54 6.90 -9.78
C GLY A 174 7.42 8.42 -9.64
N ILE A 175 8.05 9.02 -8.63
CA ILE A 175 7.98 10.47 -8.39
C ILE A 175 8.54 11.28 -9.58
N LEU A 176 9.61 10.79 -10.22
CA LEU A 176 10.20 11.46 -11.37
C LEU A 176 9.26 11.43 -12.58
N ASP A 177 8.62 10.29 -12.82
CA ASP A 177 7.62 10.13 -13.89
C ASP A 177 6.40 11.01 -13.65
N PHE A 178 5.96 11.13 -12.39
CA PHE A 178 4.86 12.01 -12.02
C PHE A 178 5.17 13.49 -12.31
N LEU A 179 6.38 13.93 -12.01
CA LEU A 179 6.83 15.29 -12.33
C LEU A 179 6.92 15.53 -13.84
N GLU A 180 7.40 14.53 -14.59
CA GLU A 180 7.47 14.65 -16.06
C GLU A 180 6.08 14.64 -16.69
N LEU A 181 5.19 13.78 -16.23
CA LEU A 181 3.77 13.77 -16.64
C LEU A 181 3.10 15.12 -16.39
N ALA A 182 3.37 15.75 -15.25
CA ALA A 182 2.86 17.09 -14.96
C ALA A 182 3.38 18.16 -15.92
N ARG A 183 4.66 18.08 -16.36
CA ARG A 183 5.20 18.98 -17.39
C ARG A 183 4.50 18.80 -18.73
N MET A 184 4.16 17.56 -19.08
CA MET A 184 3.43 17.26 -20.33
C MET A 184 1.97 17.72 -20.28
N MET A 185 1.41 18.01 -19.09
CA MET A 185 0.00 18.39 -18.90
C MET A 185 -0.14 19.69 -18.07
N PRO A 186 0.35 20.83 -18.55
CA PRO A 186 0.50 22.07 -17.75
C PRO A 186 -0.84 22.70 -17.30
N LYS A 187 -1.97 22.31 -17.89
CA LYS A 187 -3.32 22.80 -17.51
C LYS A 187 -4.00 21.92 -16.46
N VAL A 188 -3.37 20.82 -16.06
CA VAL A 188 -3.89 19.86 -15.07
C VAL A 188 -3.18 20.09 -13.74
N GLN A 189 -3.91 20.13 -12.65
CA GLN A 189 -3.31 20.17 -11.32
C GLN A 189 -2.86 18.78 -10.89
N PHE A 190 -1.62 18.67 -10.46
CA PHE A 190 -1.05 17.43 -9.93
C PHE A 190 -0.79 17.60 -8.43
N ILE A 191 -1.24 16.64 -7.62
CA ILE A 191 -1.01 16.67 -6.17
C ILE A 191 -0.44 15.33 -5.72
N TRP A 192 0.73 15.38 -5.06
CA TRP A 192 1.36 14.22 -4.47
C TRP A 192 1.13 14.21 -2.96
N PHE A 193 0.52 13.14 -2.47
CA PHE A 193 0.33 12.89 -1.04
C PHE A 193 1.39 11.92 -0.53
N GLY A 194 1.88 12.18 0.66
CA GLY A 194 2.93 11.42 1.31
C GLY A 194 4.25 12.16 1.29
N GLY A 195 5.18 11.61 1.99
CA GLY A 195 6.48 12.21 2.22
C GLY A 195 7.50 11.13 2.52
N GLY A 196 8.52 11.47 3.25
CA GLY A 196 9.55 10.54 3.70
C GLY A 196 10.53 11.23 4.61
N ASN A 197 11.45 10.45 5.16
CA ASN A 197 12.60 11.00 5.84
C ASN A 197 13.51 11.65 4.78
N GLU A 198 13.68 12.96 4.84
CA GLU A 198 14.48 13.74 3.88
C GLU A 198 15.92 13.22 3.71
N SER A 199 16.46 12.58 4.75
CA SER A 199 17.81 11.98 4.70
C SER A 199 17.89 10.74 3.78
N LEU A 200 16.74 10.10 3.47
CA LEU A 200 16.65 8.92 2.59
C LEU A 200 16.33 9.29 1.15
N VAL A 201 15.87 10.52 0.90
CA VAL A 201 15.55 11.02 -0.45
C VAL A 201 16.85 11.25 -1.21
N THR A 202 16.96 10.66 -2.41
CA THR A 202 18.17 10.81 -3.25
C THR A 202 18.36 12.26 -3.71
N ALA A 203 19.61 12.63 -4.03
CA ALA A 203 19.92 13.97 -4.56
C ALA A 203 19.14 14.28 -5.84
N GLU A 204 18.98 13.29 -6.73
CA GLU A 204 18.21 13.39 -7.95
C GLU A 204 16.75 13.79 -7.70
N ILE A 205 16.09 13.12 -6.73
CA ILE A 205 14.70 13.43 -6.38
C ILE A 205 14.59 14.82 -5.74
N LYS A 206 15.53 15.19 -4.86
CA LYS A 206 15.56 16.53 -4.25
C LYS A 206 15.68 17.61 -5.31
N GLU A 207 16.58 17.42 -6.27
CA GLU A 207 16.74 18.33 -7.39
C GLU A 207 15.49 18.41 -8.28
N ALA A 208 14.89 17.26 -8.61
CA ALA A 208 13.66 17.21 -9.40
C ALA A 208 12.49 17.94 -8.70
N ILE A 209 12.34 17.75 -7.37
CA ILE A 209 11.34 18.46 -6.55
C ILE A 209 11.60 19.97 -6.52
N SER A 210 12.86 20.41 -6.40
CA SER A 210 13.21 21.85 -6.41
C SER A 210 12.90 22.52 -7.72
N LYS A 211 12.92 21.76 -8.82
CA LYS A 211 12.59 22.21 -10.20
C LYS A 211 11.21 21.73 -10.67
N LYS A 212 10.30 21.43 -9.73
CA LYS A 212 8.95 20.98 -10.07
C LYS A 212 8.21 22.03 -10.91
N PRO A 213 7.32 21.64 -11.83
CA PRO A 213 6.46 22.58 -12.52
C PRO A 213 5.42 23.20 -11.58
N ASP A 214 4.90 24.37 -11.95
CA ASP A 214 3.97 25.16 -11.09
C ASP A 214 2.66 24.42 -10.82
N ASN A 215 2.23 23.56 -11.72
CA ASN A 215 1.03 22.74 -11.57
C ASN A 215 1.21 21.50 -10.68
N VAL A 216 2.31 21.39 -9.93
CA VAL A 216 2.54 20.32 -8.97
C VAL A 216 2.56 20.84 -7.54
N LEU A 217 1.76 20.21 -6.69
CA LEU A 217 1.74 20.43 -5.25
C LEU A 217 2.17 19.16 -4.51
N PHE A 218 3.04 19.29 -3.53
CA PHE A 218 3.36 18.24 -2.56
C PHE A 218 2.61 18.53 -1.25
N ALA A 219 1.58 17.74 -0.98
CA ALA A 219 0.74 17.91 0.22
C ALA A 219 1.39 17.36 1.50
N GLY A 220 2.48 16.59 1.34
CA GLY A 220 3.11 15.91 2.47
C GLY A 220 2.27 14.75 3.00
N PHE A 221 2.61 14.26 4.19
CA PHE A 221 1.84 13.22 4.87
C PHE A 221 0.56 13.85 5.46
N VAL A 222 -0.59 13.30 5.07
CA VAL A 222 -1.91 13.75 5.52
C VAL A 222 -2.63 12.64 6.30
N LYS A 223 -3.65 13.01 7.08
CA LYS A 223 -4.50 12.04 7.78
C LYS A 223 -5.40 11.28 6.81
N SER A 224 -5.90 10.13 7.24
CA SER A 224 -6.74 9.27 6.39
C SER A 224 -8.04 9.92 5.93
N ASP A 225 -8.63 10.82 6.73
CA ASP A 225 -9.84 11.58 6.35
C ASP A 225 -9.56 12.54 5.19
N GLU A 226 -8.46 13.26 5.24
CA GLU A 226 -8.03 14.13 4.16
C GLU A 226 -7.66 13.34 2.89
N LEU A 227 -7.02 12.19 3.04
CA LEU A 227 -6.68 11.33 1.92
C LEU A 227 -7.94 10.75 1.26
N ARG A 228 -8.95 10.34 2.06
CA ARG A 228 -10.26 9.95 1.53
C ARG A 228 -10.91 11.09 0.76
N ASP A 229 -10.92 12.31 1.32
CA ASP A 229 -11.48 13.48 0.64
C ASP A 229 -10.73 13.76 -0.68
N ALA A 230 -9.40 13.53 -0.74
CA ALA A 230 -8.63 13.65 -1.97
C ALA A 230 -9.05 12.61 -3.03
N TYR A 231 -9.25 11.34 -2.65
CA TYR A 231 -9.79 10.33 -3.57
C TYR A 231 -11.20 10.66 -4.07
N CYS A 232 -12.03 11.29 -3.24
CA CYS A 232 -13.38 11.70 -3.64
C CYS A 232 -13.39 12.99 -4.48
N GLY A 233 -12.39 13.85 -4.32
CA GLY A 233 -12.35 15.19 -4.90
C GLY A 233 -11.52 15.35 -6.17
N ALA A 234 -10.55 14.49 -6.40
CA ALA A 234 -9.75 14.45 -7.61
C ALA A 234 -10.50 13.75 -8.75
N ASP A 235 -9.97 13.90 -9.96
CA ASP A 235 -10.58 13.32 -11.17
C ASP A 235 -9.88 12.02 -11.60
N VAL A 236 -8.59 11.84 -11.25
CA VAL A 236 -7.80 10.64 -11.56
C VAL A 236 -6.81 10.35 -10.43
N PHE A 237 -6.73 9.09 -10.03
CA PHE A 237 -5.63 8.56 -9.23
C PHE A 237 -4.60 7.89 -10.15
N SER A 238 -3.39 8.43 -10.20
CA SER A 238 -2.28 7.93 -11.03
C SER A 238 -1.21 7.31 -10.14
N PHE A 239 -1.05 5.99 -10.20
CA PHE A 239 -0.11 5.25 -9.36
C PHE A 239 1.02 4.66 -10.20
N MET A 240 2.13 5.37 -10.26
CA MET A 240 3.24 5.12 -11.17
C MET A 240 4.36 4.27 -10.55
N SER A 241 4.06 3.54 -9.46
CA SER A 241 5.04 2.71 -8.75
C SER A 241 5.61 1.60 -9.63
N TYR A 242 6.92 1.38 -9.58
CA TYR A 242 7.63 0.34 -10.32
C TYR A 242 7.62 -1.02 -9.63
N GLU A 243 7.41 -1.03 -8.32
CA GLU A 243 7.37 -2.27 -7.52
C GLU A 243 6.51 -2.07 -6.28
N GLU A 244 5.68 -3.07 -5.98
CA GLU A 244 4.80 -3.13 -4.82
C GLU A 244 4.69 -4.55 -4.28
N THR A 245 4.38 -4.66 -3.00
CA THR A 245 3.90 -5.93 -2.44
C THR A 245 2.39 -6.07 -2.54
N GLU A 246 1.63 -4.96 -2.56
CA GLU A 246 0.19 -4.89 -2.85
C GLU A 246 -0.25 -3.53 -3.40
N GLY A 247 0.08 -2.44 -2.68
CA GLY A 247 -0.43 -1.11 -2.95
C GLY A 247 -1.78 -0.84 -2.28
N ILE A 248 -1.80 -0.76 -0.93
CA ILE A 248 -3.03 -0.48 -0.15
C ILE A 248 -3.75 0.77 -0.66
N VAL A 249 -3.01 1.81 -1.06
CA VAL A 249 -3.54 3.06 -1.61
C VAL A 249 -4.34 2.86 -2.91
N VAL A 250 -4.03 1.81 -3.69
CA VAL A 250 -4.83 1.43 -4.87
C VAL A 250 -6.18 0.88 -4.41
N LEU A 251 -6.22 0.05 -3.37
CA LEU A 251 -7.48 -0.44 -2.81
C LEU A 251 -8.34 0.69 -2.23
N GLU A 252 -7.71 1.69 -1.61
CA GLU A 252 -8.39 2.89 -1.09
C GLU A 252 -9.01 3.71 -2.22
N ALA A 253 -8.27 3.93 -3.32
CA ALA A 253 -8.73 4.62 -4.52
C ALA A 253 -9.93 3.89 -5.16
N LEU A 254 -9.81 2.57 -5.38
CA LEU A 254 -10.89 1.72 -5.91
C LEU A 254 -12.13 1.76 -5.00
N ALA A 255 -11.94 1.80 -3.69
CA ALA A 255 -13.02 1.91 -2.73
C ALA A 255 -13.77 3.24 -2.82
N CYS A 256 -13.10 4.33 -3.18
CA CYS A 256 -13.68 5.65 -3.41
C CYS A 256 -14.20 5.85 -4.84
N GLU A 257 -14.09 4.85 -5.72
CA GLU A 257 -14.55 4.90 -7.12
C GLU A 257 -13.91 6.02 -7.95
N ILE A 258 -12.67 6.40 -7.64
CA ILE A 258 -11.91 7.34 -8.46
C ILE A 258 -11.28 6.62 -9.66
N PRO A 259 -11.40 7.13 -10.90
CA PRO A 259 -10.73 6.55 -12.05
C PRO A 259 -9.24 6.34 -11.77
N THR A 260 -8.79 5.08 -11.82
CA THR A 260 -7.47 4.67 -11.36
C THR A 260 -6.62 4.18 -12.52
N ILE A 261 -5.42 4.76 -12.64
CA ILE A 261 -4.40 4.31 -13.58
C ILE A 261 -3.21 3.80 -12.77
N VAL A 262 -2.80 2.57 -13.00
CA VAL A 262 -1.63 1.95 -12.37
C VAL A 262 -0.56 1.61 -13.39
N ARG A 263 0.71 1.58 -12.97
CA ARG A 263 1.75 0.98 -13.81
C ARG A 263 1.48 -0.50 -14.00
N ASN A 264 1.68 -1.00 -15.24
CA ASN A 264 1.54 -2.42 -15.54
C ASN A 264 2.70 -3.20 -14.91
N ILE A 265 2.53 -3.64 -13.67
CA ILE A 265 3.53 -4.39 -12.90
C ILE A 265 2.95 -5.71 -12.39
N PRO A 266 3.79 -6.75 -12.15
CA PRO A 266 3.34 -8.10 -11.83
C PRO A 266 2.45 -8.22 -10.59
N VAL A 267 2.55 -7.31 -9.62
CA VAL A 267 1.73 -7.35 -8.40
C VAL A 267 0.23 -7.29 -8.68
N TYR A 268 -0.18 -6.74 -9.81
CA TYR A 268 -1.60 -6.60 -10.21
C TYR A 268 -2.12 -7.75 -11.05
N GLU A 269 -1.27 -8.70 -11.42
CA GLU A 269 -1.70 -9.88 -12.18
C GLU A 269 -2.71 -10.72 -11.39
N GLY A 270 -3.76 -11.16 -12.08
CA GLY A 270 -4.79 -12.05 -11.53
C GLY A 270 -5.83 -11.37 -10.62
N TRP A 271 -5.73 -10.04 -10.35
CA TRP A 271 -6.73 -9.35 -9.55
C TRP A 271 -7.10 -7.94 -10.05
N LEU A 272 -6.27 -7.29 -10.87
CA LEU A 272 -6.62 -6.09 -11.63
C LEU A 272 -6.36 -6.33 -13.11
N GLU A 273 -7.37 -6.16 -13.93
CA GLU A 273 -7.32 -6.27 -15.38
C GLU A 273 -7.49 -4.91 -16.02
N ASP A 274 -6.68 -4.64 -17.05
CA ASP A 274 -6.76 -3.40 -17.83
C ASP A 274 -8.14 -3.24 -18.45
N GLU A 275 -8.68 -2.02 -18.46
CA GLU A 275 -9.96 -1.64 -19.00
C GLU A 275 -11.21 -2.37 -18.40
N LYS A 276 -10.99 -3.10 -17.27
CA LYS A 276 -12.07 -3.74 -16.52
C LYS A 276 -12.26 -3.15 -15.12
N GLN A 277 -11.17 -2.96 -14.36
CA GLN A 277 -11.21 -2.36 -13.04
C GLN A 277 -10.26 -1.18 -12.88
N VAL A 278 -9.21 -1.11 -13.69
CA VAL A 278 -8.24 -0.03 -13.73
C VAL A 278 -7.80 0.18 -15.17
N TYR A 279 -7.13 1.30 -15.43
CA TYR A 279 -6.29 1.44 -16.61
C TYR A 279 -4.86 1.09 -16.25
N LYS A 280 -4.17 0.37 -17.15
CA LYS A 280 -2.76 0.04 -17.00
C LYS A 280 -1.93 0.82 -18.03
N ALA A 281 -0.76 1.30 -17.62
CA ALA A 281 0.18 2.00 -18.48
C ALA A 281 1.62 1.59 -18.14
N GLU A 282 2.50 1.57 -19.10
CA GLU A 282 3.92 1.23 -18.93
C GLU A 282 4.82 2.48 -19.03
N THR A 283 4.46 3.39 -19.91
CA THR A 283 5.22 4.61 -20.21
C THR A 283 4.49 5.86 -19.74
N ILE A 284 5.22 6.95 -19.50
CA ILE A 284 4.65 8.26 -19.14
C ILE A 284 3.65 8.74 -20.20
N LYS A 285 3.95 8.46 -21.47
CA LYS A 285 3.07 8.81 -22.59
C LYS A 285 1.73 8.07 -22.53
N GLU A 286 1.74 6.78 -22.21
CA GLU A 286 0.50 6.03 -22.02
C GLU A 286 -0.31 6.54 -20.83
N PHE A 287 0.35 6.91 -19.71
CA PHE A 287 -0.32 7.60 -18.60
C PHE A 287 -1.01 8.89 -19.07
N GLN A 288 -0.32 9.73 -19.85
CA GLN A 288 -0.89 10.95 -20.43
C GLN A 288 -2.10 10.65 -21.31
N GLU A 289 -1.99 9.68 -22.20
CA GLU A 289 -3.07 9.29 -23.12
C GLU A 289 -4.30 8.79 -22.34
N LYS A 290 -4.13 7.90 -21.35
CA LYS A 290 -5.22 7.40 -20.51
C LYS A 290 -5.87 8.51 -19.67
N ILE A 291 -5.09 9.42 -19.08
CA ILE A 291 -5.63 10.58 -18.34
C ILE A 291 -6.44 11.49 -19.27
N THR A 292 -5.93 11.76 -20.46
CA THR A 292 -6.61 12.60 -21.45
C THR A 292 -7.94 11.98 -21.87
N ALA A 293 -7.96 10.68 -22.14
CA ALA A 293 -9.15 9.94 -22.51
C ALA A 293 -10.22 9.91 -21.37
N ILE A 294 -9.79 9.83 -20.11
CA ILE A 294 -10.70 9.94 -18.95
C ILE A 294 -11.30 11.35 -18.89
N PHE A 295 -10.50 12.40 -19.11
CA PHE A 295 -10.99 13.78 -19.04
C PHE A 295 -11.95 14.14 -20.18
N SER A 296 -11.73 13.61 -21.39
CA SER A 296 -12.62 13.78 -22.54
C SER A 296 -13.83 12.84 -22.53
N GLN A 297 -13.91 11.95 -21.54
CA GLN A 297 -14.97 10.92 -21.45
C GLN A 297 -15.00 9.95 -22.65
N ASP A 298 -13.86 9.80 -23.33
CA ASP A 298 -13.71 8.88 -24.47
C ASP A 298 -13.55 7.42 -24.06
N VAL A 299 -13.48 7.16 -22.74
CA VAL A 299 -13.33 5.83 -22.16
C VAL A 299 -14.37 5.59 -21.07
N ARG A 300 -14.72 4.31 -20.88
CA ARG A 300 -15.67 3.90 -19.85
C ARG A 300 -15.08 4.08 -18.45
N LEU A 301 -15.82 4.73 -17.55
CA LEU A 301 -15.49 4.74 -16.12
C LEU A 301 -15.97 3.44 -15.47
N MET A 302 -15.08 2.77 -14.74
CA MET A 302 -15.27 1.41 -14.21
C MET A 302 -15.68 1.39 -12.72
N LYS A 303 -16.31 2.46 -12.24
CA LYS A 303 -16.62 2.72 -10.81
C LYS A 303 -17.20 1.52 -10.06
N LYS A 304 -18.17 0.82 -10.64
CA LYS A 304 -18.82 -0.35 -10.01
C LYS A 304 -17.87 -1.53 -9.90
N GLU A 305 -17.08 -1.79 -10.93
CA GLU A 305 -16.09 -2.86 -10.97
C GLU A 305 -14.94 -2.58 -9.99
N GLU A 306 -14.47 -1.33 -9.93
CA GLU A 306 -13.50 -0.84 -8.96
C GLU A 306 -13.97 -1.09 -7.52
N ARG A 307 -15.17 -0.59 -7.19
CA ARG A 307 -15.77 -0.78 -5.86
C ARG A 307 -15.95 -2.25 -5.50
N LYS A 308 -16.36 -3.09 -6.44
CA LYS A 308 -16.52 -4.53 -6.24
C LYS A 308 -15.22 -5.21 -5.82
N ILE A 309 -14.09 -4.86 -6.44
CA ILE A 309 -12.76 -5.37 -6.04
C ILE A 309 -12.45 -4.96 -4.60
N ALA A 310 -12.61 -3.67 -4.26
CA ALA A 310 -12.38 -3.18 -2.91
C ALA A 310 -13.27 -3.90 -1.88
N CYS A 311 -14.57 -4.06 -2.15
CA CYS A 311 -15.51 -4.77 -1.28
C CYS A 311 -15.18 -6.27 -1.11
N ASN A 312 -14.56 -6.91 -2.11
CA ASN A 312 -14.08 -8.28 -1.97
C ASN A 312 -12.82 -8.39 -1.10
N LYS A 313 -12.12 -7.29 -0.91
CA LYS A 313 -10.96 -7.15 -0.03
C LYS A 313 -11.26 -6.29 1.21
N SER A 314 -12.54 -6.16 1.60
CA SER A 314 -12.93 -5.43 2.83
C SER A 314 -12.35 -6.09 4.07
N LEU A 315 -12.08 -5.27 5.10
CA LEU A 315 -11.44 -5.75 6.34
C LEU A 315 -12.20 -6.91 7.00
N GLY A 316 -13.54 -6.92 6.95
CA GLY A 316 -14.33 -8.03 7.46
C GLY A 316 -14.07 -9.34 6.72
N LYS A 317 -14.14 -9.34 5.37
CA LYS A 317 -13.84 -10.53 4.56
C LYS A 317 -12.40 -11.03 4.72
N VAL A 318 -11.46 -10.11 4.89
CA VAL A 318 -10.06 -10.48 5.14
C VAL A 318 -9.89 -11.07 6.54
N GLY A 319 -10.59 -10.51 7.53
CA GLY A 319 -10.66 -11.06 8.88
C GLY A 319 -11.17 -12.50 8.92
N GLU A 320 -12.22 -12.82 8.15
CA GLU A 320 -12.73 -14.21 8.02
C GLU A 320 -11.67 -15.15 7.43
N ARG A 321 -10.89 -14.70 6.45
CA ARG A 321 -9.78 -15.50 5.88
C ARG A 321 -8.68 -15.74 6.91
N LEU A 322 -8.40 -14.74 7.74
CA LEU A 322 -7.43 -14.85 8.83
C LEU A 322 -7.90 -15.83 9.91
N LEU A 323 -9.19 -15.83 10.26
CA LEU A 323 -9.75 -16.83 11.19
C LEU A 323 -9.64 -18.26 10.67
N ARG A 324 -9.84 -18.48 9.37
CA ARG A 324 -9.63 -19.81 8.75
C ARG A 324 -8.17 -20.25 8.88
N LEU A 325 -7.22 -19.32 8.63
CA LEU A 325 -5.80 -19.61 8.84
C LEU A 325 -5.50 -20.01 10.28
N TYR A 326 -6.12 -19.37 11.26
CA TYR A 326 -5.96 -19.76 12.67
C TYR A 326 -6.46 -21.19 12.94
N SER A 327 -7.62 -21.55 12.38
CA SER A 327 -8.15 -22.91 12.53
C SER A 327 -7.24 -23.98 11.89
N GLU A 328 -6.55 -23.63 10.81
CA GLU A 328 -5.55 -24.54 10.18
C GLU A 328 -4.26 -24.68 11.00
N MET A 329 -4.01 -23.79 11.95
CA MET A 329 -2.81 -23.78 12.79
C MET A 329 -3.05 -24.48 14.16
N GLU A 330 -4.29 -24.76 14.53
CA GLU A 330 -4.64 -25.53 15.73
C GLU A 330 -4.32 -27.00 15.56
#